data_42f795e458d72146ffbeac6a6b926350
#
_entry.id   42f795e458d72146ffbeac6a6b926350
#
_cell.length_a   1.000
_cell.length_b   1.000
_cell.length_c   1.000
_cell.angle_alpha   90.00
_cell.angle_beta   90.00
_cell.angle_gamma   90.00
#
_symmetry.space_group_name_H-M   'P 1'
#
loop_
_entity.id
_entity.type
_entity.pdbx_description
1 polymer ?
#
loop_
_entity_poly.entity_id
_entity_poly.type
_entity_poly.pdbx_seq_one_letter_code
_entity_poly.pdbx_strand_id
1 'polypeptide(L)'
;MLKEPIPELEGKNIAILAMGNSQLDYHKMITHSKKFDEVWAINAMIGVVKRIDRAFVMDPVSRFFDTDDAGNMTVMMKETLPTADYPIYTCELDKRVPALEEYPLESVATDLHCGYFNNTISYAIAFALWNKVSGVSMFGADFTYKGNLYFAEQGRGCCEFWLAKCIDAGIIVQVALTSGLLDADVPIQEKLYGYHRLEDPYVTYMEKDELKICKWSEVEKQQAIPMGLVGRHDEQVQEAVVEPKKY
;
A
#
# COMPACT_ATOMS: atom_id res chain seq x y z
N MET A 1 3.11 -0.44 29.48
CA MET A 1 4.38 0.26 29.21
C MET A 1 4.37 0.62 27.74
N LEU A 2 4.58 1.88 27.38
CA LEU A 2 4.67 2.27 25.95
C LEU A 2 5.79 1.47 25.29
N LYS A 3 5.55 1.01 24.05
CA LYS A 3 6.56 0.32 23.25
C LYS A 3 7.38 1.37 22.47
N GLU A 4 8.61 1.04 22.18
CA GLU A 4 9.51 1.86 21.36
C GLU A 4 9.52 1.38 19.90
N PRO A 5 9.87 2.24 18.93
CA PRO A 5 10.13 1.82 17.56
C PRO A 5 11.20 0.72 17.50
N ILE A 6 11.12 -0.10 16.47
CA ILE A 6 12.03 -1.21 16.21
C ILE A 6 13.26 -0.66 15.47
N PRO A 7 14.46 -0.58 16.09
CA PRO A 7 15.62 0.08 15.50
C PRO A 7 16.04 -0.50 14.14
N GLU A 8 15.84 -1.80 13.95
CA GLU A 8 16.20 -2.51 12.72
C GLU A 8 15.31 -2.13 11.51
N LEU A 9 14.20 -1.42 11.73
CA LEU A 9 13.30 -0.94 10.67
C LEU A 9 13.68 0.44 10.16
N GLU A 10 14.43 1.22 10.93
CA GLU A 10 14.85 2.56 10.51
C GLU A 10 15.66 2.50 9.22
N GLY A 11 15.26 3.32 8.25
CA GLY A 11 15.90 3.41 6.94
C GLY A 11 15.62 2.27 5.96
N LYS A 12 14.83 1.25 6.31
CA LYS A 12 14.47 0.16 5.38
C LYS A 12 13.48 0.60 4.31
N ASN A 13 13.57 -0.04 3.15
CA ASN A 13 12.57 0.06 2.08
C ASN A 13 11.66 -1.16 2.13
N ILE A 14 10.38 -0.95 2.41
CA ILE A 14 9.40 -2.01 2.63
C ILE A 14 8.35 -2.10 1.53
N ALA A 15 7.85 -3.32 1.29
CA ALA A 15 6.66 -3.57 0.49
C ALA A 15 5.48 -3.95 1.40
N ILE A 16 4.34 -3.28 1.26
CA ILE A 16 3.09 -3.63 1.93
C ILE A 16 2.13 -4.22 0.90
N LEU A 17 1.72 -5.47 1.11
CA LEU A 17 0.89 -6.23 0.19
C LEU A 17 -0.50 -6.45 0.78
N ALA A 18 -1.52 -5.91 0.11
CA ALA A 18 -2.93 -6.14 0.38
C ALA A 18 -3.57 -6.99 -0.74
N MET A 19 -4.86 -7.29 -0.60
CA MET A 19 -5.54 -8.34 -1.39
C MET A 19 -6.08 -7.89 -2.75
N GLY A 20 -5.97 -6.62 -3.11
CA GLY A 20 -6.45 -6.12 -4.40
C GLY A 20 -5.62 -6.60 -5.58
N ASN A 21 -6.13 -6.41 -6.80
CA ASN A 21 -5.51 -6.93 -8.02
C ASN A 21 -4.11 -6.36 -8.31
N SER A 22 -3.83 -5.13 -7.87
CA SER A 22 -2.52 -4.51 -8.08
C SER A 22 -1.38 -5.22 -7.34
N GLN A 23 -1.66 -6.21 -6.48
CA GLN A 23 -0.64 -7.12 -5.93
C GLN A 23 0.18 -7.83 -7.02
N LEU A 24 -0.41 -8.03 -8.21
CA LEU A 24 0.30 -8.65 -9.33
C LEU A 24 1.51 -7.84 -9.79
N ASP A 25 1.50 -6.54 -9.59
CA ASP A 25 2.64 -5.68 -9.91
C ASP A 25 3.84 -5.97 -8.99
N TYR A 26 3.63 -6.37 -7.73
CA TYR A 26 4.70 -6.86 -6.87
C TYR A 26 5.41 -8.07 -7.47
N HIS A 27 4.65 -9.07 -7.93
CA HIS A 27 5.25 -10.28 -8.52
C HIS A 27 6.06 -9.99 -9.78
N LYS A 28 5.60 -9.05 -10.61
CA LYS A 28 6.35 -8.57 -11.77
C LYS A 28 7.66 -7.90 -11.34
N MET A 29 7.59 -7.01 -10.34
CA MET A 29 8.77 -6.26 -9.89
C MET A 29 9.86 -7.14 -9.29
N ILE A 30 9.52 -8.09 -8.42
CA ILE A 30 10.53 -9.00 -7.83
C ILE A 30 11.16 -9.90 -8.89
N THR A 31 10.43 -10.25 -9.96
CA THR A 31 10.96 -11.00 -11.10
C THR A 31 12.00 -10.19 -11.87
N HIS A 32 11.87 -8.86 -11.90
CA HIS A 32 12.78 -7.93 -12.59
C HIS A 32 13.84 -7.30 -11.66
N SER A 33 14.18 -7.98 -10.55
CA SER A 33 15.27 -7.66 -9.63
C SER A 33 15.08 -6.51 -8.63
N LYS A 34 13.90 -5.91 -8.48
CA LYS A 34 13.69 -5.00 -7.34
C LYS A 34 13.59 -5.79 -6.04
N LYS A 35 14.44 -5.47 -5.09
CA LYS A 35 14.44 -6.09 -3.75
C LYS A 35 13.90 -5.08 -2.74
N PHE A 36 13.09 -5.59 -1.82
CA PHE A 36 12.67 -4.88 -0.62
C PHE A 36 13.43 -5.44 0.58
N ASP A 37 13.73 -4.59 1.55
CA ASP A 37 14.37 -5.02 2.79
C ASP A 37 13.42 -5.87 3.63
N GLU A 38 12.12 -5.49 3.66
CA GLU A 38 11.06 -6.31 4.23
C GLU A 38 9.81 -6.32 3.36
N VAL A 39 9.03 -7.41 3.49
CA VAL A 39 7.73 -7.62 2.86
C VAL A 39 6.68 -7.83 3.96
N TRP A 40 5.70 -6.96 4.00
CA TRP A 40 4.64 -6.97 5.00
C TRP A 40 3.32 -7.40 4.38
N ALA A 41 2.70 -8.44 4.93
CA ALA A 41 1.44 -9.00 4.43
C ALA A 41 0.24 -8.45 5.21
N ILE A 42 -0.84 -8.13 4.51
CA ILE A 42 -2.10 -7.68 5.09
C ILE A 42 -3.14 -8.80 5.00
N ASN A 43 -3.69 -9.19 6.15
CA ASN A 43 -4.77 -10.19 6.24
C ASN A 43 -4.42 -11.48 5.45
N ALA A 44 -5.30 -11.97 4.59
CA ALA A 44 -5.14 -13.22 3.87
C ALA A 44 -3.96 -13.25 2.87
N MET A 45 -3.23 -12.15 2.68
CA MET A 45 -1.98 -12.18 1.92
C MET A 45 -0.94 -13.10 2.56
N ILE A 46 -1.07 -13.43 3.86
CA ILE A 46 -0.23 -14.43 4.55
C ILE A 46 -0.27 -15.82 3.89
N GLY A 47 -1.37 -16.18 3.23
CA GLY A 47 -1.50 -17.45 2.50
C GLY A 47 -1.11 -17.37 1.02
N VAL A 48 -0.71 -16.20 0.52
CA VAL A 48 -0.46 -15.98 -0.92
C VAL A 48 1.01 -15.66 -1.20
N VAL A 49 1.66 -14.90 -0.34
CA VAL A 49 3.03 -14.41 -0.54
C VAL A 49 4.05 -15.38 0.05
N LYS A 50 5.10 -15.69 -0.72
CA LYS A 50 6.13 -16.66 -0.29
C LYS A 50 7.11 -16.10 0.74
N ARG A 51 7.42 -14.81 0.67
CA ARG A 51 8.30 -14.14 1.63
C ARG A 51 7.47 -13.15 2.43
N ILE A 52 7.42 -13.34 3.72
CA ILE A 52 6.77 -12.44 4.67
C ILE A 52 7.75 -12.21 5.80
N ASP A 53 8.07 -10.96 6.07
CA ASP A 53 8.91 -10.58 7.19
C ASP A 53 8.04 -10.12 8.38
N ARG A 54 6.85 -9.56 8.12
CA ARG A 54 5.82 -9.18 9.11
C ARG A 54 4.43 -9.31 8.50
N ALA A 55 3.42 -9.50 9.35
CA ALA A 55 2.03 -9.45 8.92
C ALA A 55 1.19 -8.54 9.84
N PHE A 56 0.08 -8.05 9.30
CA PHE A 56 -0.91 -7.26 10.03
C PHE A 56 -2.28 -7.89 9.83
N VAL A 57 -2.88 -8.33 10.94
CA VAL A 57 -4.22 -8.93 10.98
C VAL A 57 -4.94 -8.27 12.15
N MET A 58 -5.62 -7.15 11.89
CA MET A 58 -6.24 -6.34 12.93
C MET A 58 -7.63 -6.84 13.36
N ASP A 59 -8.19 -7.82 12.66
CA ASP A 59 -9.34 -8.56 13.14
C ASP A 59 -8.91 -9.57 14.23
N PRO A 60 -9.66 -9.74 15.31
CA PRO A 60 -9.36 -10.76 16.31
C PRO A 60 -9.38 -12.16 15.71
N VAL A 61 -8.47 -13.02 16.14
CA VAL A 61 -8.32 -14.40 15.62
C VAL A 61 -9.60 -15.22 15.77
N SER A 62 -10.39 -14.95 16.80
CA SER A 62 -11.71 -15.57 17.04
C SER A 62 -12.65 -15.41 15.83
N ARG A 63 -12.56 -14.31 15.09
CA ARG A 63 -13.34 -14.10 13.87
C ARG A 63 -13.06 -15.17 12.80
N PHE A 64 -11.83 -15.64 12.71
CA PHE A 64 -11.46 -16.68 11.74
C PHE A 64 -11.67 -18.09 12.27
N PHE A 65 -11.46 -18.32 13.57
CA PHE A 65 -11.47 -19.65 14.17
C PHE A 65 -12.84 -20.08 14.70
N ASP A 66 -13.63 -19.12 15.20
CA ASP A 66 -14.85 -19.40 15.96
C ASP A 66 -16.12 -18.98 15.21
N THR A 67 -15.97 -18.24 14.08
CA THR A 67 -17.10 -17.81 13.23
C THR A 67 -16.79 -18.08 11.76
N ASP A 68 -17.80 -17.88 10.90
CA ASP A 68 -17.65 -17.92 9.42
C ASP A 68 -17.76 -16.51 8.80
N ASP A 69 -17.63 -15.46 9.60
CA ASP A 69 -17.78 -14.06 9.18
C ASP A 69 -16.77 -13.60 8.13
N ALA A 70 -15.58 -14.22 8.12
CA ALA A 70 -14.52 -13.89 7.18
C ALA A 70 -14.71 -14.54 5.79
N GLY A 71 -15.80 -15.29 5.59
CA GLY A 71 -16.12 -15.91 4.32
C GLY A 71 -14.98 -16.81 3.80
N ASN A 72 -14.63 -16.66 2.52
CA ASN A 72 -13.60 -17.48 1.88
C ASN A 72 -12.20 -17.36 2.51
N MET A 73 -11.91 -16.29 3.26
CA MET A 73 -10.64 -16.11 3.96
C MET A 73 -10.52 -17.02 5.19
N THR A 74 -11.65 -17.46 5.76
CA THR A 74 -11.67 -18.26 7.00
C THR A 74 -10.79 -19.50 6.90
N VAL A 75 -10.91 -20.28 5.84
CA VAL A 75 -10.13 -21.53 5.67
C VAL A 75 -8.65 -21.22 5.59
N MET A 76 -8.25 -20.30 4.73
CA MET A 76 -6.85 -19.91 4.56
C MET A 76 -6.25 -19.38 5.86
N MET A 77 -6.97 -18.52 6.59
CA MET A 77 -6.49 -17.96 7.85
C MET A 77 -6.35 -19.02 8.95
N LYS A 78 -7.30 -19.95 9.04
CA LYS A 78 -7.22 -21.11 9.97
C LYS A 78 -5.98 -21.97 9.72
N GLU A 79 -5.58 -22.17 8.47
CA GLU A 79 -4.45 -23.00 8.09
C GLU A 79 -3.10 -22.27 8.26
N THR A 80 -3.04 -20.98 7.93
CA THR A 80 -1.77 -20.24 7.86
C THR A 80 -1.37 -19.56 9.16
N LEU A 81 -2.33 -18.99 9.92
CA LEU A 81 -2.02 -18.28 11.16
C LEU A 81 -1.25 -19.11 12.19
N PRO A 82 -1.64 -20.38 12.50
CA PRO A 82 -0.95 -21.18 13.51
C PRO A 82 0.48 -21.60 13.14
N THR A 83 0.81 -21.55 11.85
CA THR A 83 2.10 -22.01 11.31
C THR A 83 3.07 -20.88 10.96
N ALA A 84 2.67 -19.64 11.20
CA ALA A 84 3.49 -18.46 10.90
C ALA A 84 4.74 -18.43 11.80
N ASP A 85 5.90 -18.15 11.21
CA ASP A 85 7.21 -18.03 11.85
C ASP A 85 7.74 -16.58 11.83
N TYR A 86 6.87 -15.61 11.52
CA TYR A 86 7.11 -14.18 11.49
C TYR A 86 6.10 -13.45 12.40
N PRO A 87 6.42 -12.25 12.92
CA PRO A 87 5.52 -11.50 13.78
C PRO A 87 4.23 -11.10 13.04
N ILE A 88 3.09 -11.32 13.70
CA ILE A 88 1.76 -10.92 13.21
C ILE A 88 1.17 -9.91 14.17
N TYR A 89 1.10 -8.65 13.77
CA TYR A 89 0.49 -7.59 14.57
C TYR A 89 -1.03 -7.67 14.54
N THR A 90 -1.64 -7.62 15.73
CA THR A 90 -3.08 -7.78 15.91
C THR A 90 -3.60 -6.87 17.03
N CYS A 91 -4.93 -6.73 17.12
CA CYS A 91 -5.58 -6.00 18.23
C CYS A 91 -5.72 -6.84 19.51
N GLU A 92 -5.68 -8.18 19.41
CA GLU A 92 -5.91 -9.07 20.54
C GLU A 92 -5.07 -10.36 20.38
N LEU A 93 -4.39 -10.78 21.46
CA LEU A 93 -3.60 -12.00 21.44
C LEU A 93 -4.48 -13.24 21.60
N ASP A 94 -4.15 -14.31 20.87
CA ASP A 94 -4.80 -15.61 20.98
C ASP A 94 -3.74 -16.73 21.04
N LYS A 95 -3.85 -17.59 22.02
CA LYS A 95 -2.87 -18.68 22.26
C LYS A 95 -2.80 -19.71 21.14
N ARG A 96 -3.81 -19.76 20.26
CA ARG A 96 -3.85 -20.65 19.09
C ARG A 96 -2.85 -20.23 18.01
N VAL A 97 -2.38 -18.97 18.06
CA VAL A 97 -1.44 -18.40 17.09
C VAL A 97 -0.24 -17.82 17.84
N PRO A 98 0.83 -18.58 18.04
CA PRO A 98 1.98 -18.16 18.86
C PRO A 98 2.75 -16.95 18.32
N ALA A 99 2.66 -16.68 17.01
CA ALA A 99 3.36 -15.57 16.33
C ALA A 99 2.66 -14.21 16.48
N LEU A 100 1.52 -14.14 17.20
CA LEU A 100 0.83 -12.88 17.41
C LEU A 100 1.61 -11.94 18.32
N GLU A 101 1.68 -10.70 17.89
CA GLU A 101 2.14 -9.56 18.69
C GLU A 101 1.05 -8.51 18.77
N GLU A 102 0.82 -7.98 19.96
CA GLU A 102 -0.11 -6.86 20.12
C GLU A 102 0.44 -5.63 19.41
N TYR A 103 -0.36 -5.05 18.51
CA TYR A 103 -0.02 -3.80 17.84
C TYR A 103 0.20 -2.68 18.87
N PRO A 104 1.28 -1.88 18.78
CA PRO A 104 1.60 -0.87 19.78
C PRO A 104 0.73 0.40 19.61
N LEU A 105 -0.61 0.24 19.64
CA LEU A 105 -1.56 1.30 19.29
C LEU A 105 -1.34 2.58 20.07
N GLU A 106 -1.19 2.48 21.40
CA GLU A 106 -1.03 3.65 22.27
C GLU A 106 0.25 4.43 21.93
N SER A 107 1.37 3.73 21.75
CA SER A 107 2.65 4.35 21.37
C SER A 107 2.57 5.01 20.01
N VAL A 108 2.09 4.28 18.99
CA VAL A 108 1.96 4.79 17.61
C VAL A 108 1.04 6.01 17.56
N ALA A 109 -0.13 5.94 18.20
CA ALA A 109 -1.10 7.04 18.17
C ALA A 109 -0.58 8.28 18.94
N THR A 110 0.13 8.07 20.03
CA THR A 110 0.70 9.16 20.85
C THR A 110 1.83 9.84 20.09
N ASP A 111 2.81 9.09 19.58
CA ASP A 111 3.99 9.62 18.93
C ASP A 111 3.68 10.30 17.59
N LEU A 112 2.71 9.76 16.85
CA LEU A 112 2.26 10.34 15.58
C LEU A 112 1.14 11.38 15.73
N HIS A 113 0.68 11.64 16.97
CA HIS A 113 -0.41 12.56 17.31
C HIS A 113 -1.68 12.31 16.50
N CYS A 114 -2.01 11.03 16.24
CA CYS A 114 -3.16 10.67 15.42
C CYS A 114 -3.66 9.25 15.73
N GLY A 115 -4.99 9.13 15.91
CA GLY A 115 -5.69 7.87 16.15
C GLY A 115 -6.70 7.52 15.04
N TYR A 116 -6.41 7.87 13.79
CA TYR A 116 -7.31 7.63 12.66
C TYR A 116 -6.93 6.32 11.94
N PHE A 117 -7.63 5.23 12.29
CA PHE A 117 -7.41 3.89 11.76
C PHE A 117 -8.76 3.23 11.45
N ASN A 118 -9.08 3.02 10.20
CA ASN A 118 -10.35 2.38 9.81
C ASN A 118 -10.19 1.09 8.99
N ASN A 119 -8.97 0.65 8.75
CA ASN A 119 -8.67 -0.61 8.06
C ASN A 119 -7.24 -1.08 8.39
N THR A 120 -6.97 -2.37 8.20
CA THR A 120 -5.68 -2.99 8.53
C THR A 120 -4.49 -2.36 7.79
N ILE A 121 -4.69 -1.88 6.57
CA ILE A 121 -3.61 -1.27 5.77
C ILE A 121 -3.11 0.01 6.44
N SER A 122 -4.01 0.83 6.98
CA SER A 122 -3.65 2.08 7.66
C SER A 122 -2.78 1.84 8.90
N TYR A 123 -2.99 0.76 9.64
CA TYR A 123 -2.12 0.36 10.75
C TYR A 123 -0.70 0.02 10.28
N ALA A 124 -0.57 -0.70 9.16
CA ALA A 124 0.73 -1.03 8.61
C ALA A 124 1.49 0.21 8.11
N ILE A 125 0.81 1.15 7.45
CA ILE A 125 1.43 2.40 6.99
C ILE A 125 1.88 3.26 8.19
N ALA A 126 1.03 3.41 9.22
CA ALA A 126 1.39 4.15 10.42
C ALA A 126 2.55 3.49 11.18
N PHE A 127 2.60 2.16 11.21
CA PHE A 127 3.71 1.41 11.79
C PHE A 127 5.03 1.67 11.04
N ALA A 128 4.98 1.75 9.71
CA ALA A 128 6.13 2.11 8.89
C ALA A 128 6.63 3.54 9.20
N LEU A 129 5.72 4.50 9.26
CA LEU A 129 6.02 5.88 9.63
C LEU A 129 6.65 5.97 11.03
N TRP A 130 6.05 5.30 12.02
CA TRP A 130 6.52 5.29 13.40
C TRP A 130 7.94 4.71 13.54
N ASN A 131 8.26 3.69 12.73
CA ASN A 131 9.58 3.07 12.67
C ASN A 131 10.57 3.78 11.73
N LYS A 132 10.20 4.93 11.14
CA LYS A 132 11.08 5.77 10.31
C LYS A 132 11.74 4.99 9.16
N VAL A 133 10.96 4.19 8.45
CA VAL A 133 11.45 3.51 7.25
C VAL A 133 11.83 4.54 6.17
N SER A 134 12.70 4.19 5.23
CA SER A 134 13.09 5.08 4.14
C SER A 134 12.11 5.07 2.96
N GLY A 135 11.39 3.96 2.78
CA GLY A 135 10.45 3.81 1.66
C GLY A 135 9.32 2.84 1.97
N VAL A 136 8.13 3.17 1.44
CA VAL A 136 6.91 2.35 1.49
C VAL A 136 6.41 2.14 0.07
N SER A 137 6.34 0.89 -0.37
CA SER A 137 5.76 0.51 -1.66
C SER A 137 4.47 -0.26 -1.45
N MET A 138 3.35 0.26 -1.97
CA MET A 138 2.00 -0.27 -1.78
C MET A 138 1.57 -1.13 -2.96
N PHE A 139 1.06 -2.33 -2.68
CA PHE A 139 0.51 -3.26 -3.66
C PHE A 139 -0.81 -3.85 -3.16
N GLY A 140 -1.79 -4.00 -4.04
CA GLY A 140 -3.08 -4.59 -3.69
C GLY A 140 -3.97 -3.72 -2.80
N ALA A 141 -3.66 -2.44 -2.63
CA ALA A 141 -4.46 -1.47 -1.90
C ALA A 141 -5.38 -0.68 -2.86
N ASP A 142 -6.26 -1.38 -3.56
CA ASP A 142 -6.98 -0.82 -4.72
C ASP A 142 -8.30 -0.17 -4.36
N PHE A 143 -8.89 -0.54 -3.22
CA PHE A 143 -10.20 -0.05 -2.75
C PHE A 143 -11.34 -0.15 -3.78
N THR A 144 -11.32 -1.19 -4.61
CA THR A 144 -12.32 -1.45 -5.65
C THR A 144 -13.40 -2.42 -5.18
N TYR A 145 -14.18 -2.05 -4.18
CA TYR A 145 -15.25 -2.90 -3.64
C TYR A 145 -16.54 -2.73 -4.47
N LYS A 146 -16.94 -3.78 -5.20
CA LYS A 146 -18.21 -3.78 -5.91
C LYS A 146 -19.37 -3.70 -4.91
N GLY A 147 -20.23 -2.69 -5.08
CA GLY A 147 -21.45 -2.53 -4.27
C GLY A 147 -21.25 -1.85 -2.90
N ASN A 148 -20.04 -1.46 -2.52
CA ASN A 148 -19.79 -0.72 -1.28
C ASN A 148 -18.76 0.41 -1.48
N LEU A 149 -19.16 1.41 -2.28
CA LEU A 149 -18.31 2.57 -2.60
C LEU A 149 -17.95 3.37 -1.33
N TYR A 150 -18.90 3.54 -0.42
CA TYR A 150 -18.66 4.30 0.82
C TYR A 150 -17.55 3.69 1.67
N PHE A 151 -17.54 2.36 1.81
CA PHE A 151 -16.47 1.64 2.50
C PHE A 151 -15.13 1.76 1.78
N ALA A 152 -15.15 1.69 0.45
CA ALA A 152 -13.96 1.88 -0.37
C ALA A 152 -13.35 3.27 -0.20
N GLU A 153 -14.18 4.31 -0.29
CA GLU A 153 -13.76 5.72 -0.13
C GLU A 153 -13.20 6.00 1.26
N GLN A 154 -13.85 5.50 2.32
CA GLN A 154 -13.35 5.65 3.68
C GLN A 154 -11.99 4.97 3.87
N GLY A 155 -11.85 3.75 3.37
CA GLY A 155 -10.60 2.98 3.46
C GLY A 155 -9.47 3.66 2.69
N ARG A 156 -9.75 4.10 1.45
CA ARG A 156 -8.82 4.83 0.60
C ARG A 156 -8.37 6.12 1.29
N GLY A 157 -9.31 6.97 1.73
CA GLY A 157 -9.01 8.24 2.37
C GLY A 157 -8.15 8.09 3.63
N CYS A 158 -8.39 7.04 4.44
CA CYS A 158 -7.57 6.75 5.62
C CYS A 158 -6.13 6.35 5.23
N CYS A 159 -5.96 5.51 4.21
CA CYS A 159 -4.63 5.14 3.74
C CYS A 159 -3.89 6.32 3.12
N GLU A 160 -4.55 7.12 2.28
CA GLU A 160 -3.96 8.32 1.67
C GLU A 160 -3.54 9.35 2.72
N PHE A 161 -4.32 9.51 3.79
CA PHE A 161 -3.93 10.34 4.93
C PHE A 161 -2.60 9.89 5.55
N TRP A 162 -2.43 8.58 5.81
CA TRP A 162 -1.20 8.06 6.39
C TRP A 162 -0.02 8.11 5.41
N LEU A 163 -0.26 7.88 4.12
CA LEU A 163 0.77 8.04 3.08
C LEU A 163 1.21 9.50 2.95
N ALA A 164 0.30 10.46 3.05
CA ALA A 164 0.65 11.88 3.07
C ALA A 164 1.55 12.23 4.26
N LYS A 165 1.27 11.67 5.45
CA LYS A 165 2.17 11.83 6.62
C LYS A 165 3.54 11.19 6.40
N CYS A 166 3.61 10.06 5.71
CA CYS A 166 4.88 9.44 5.31
C CYS A 166 5.68 10.37 4.37
N ILE A 167 5.02 10.93 3.36
CA ILE A 167 5.65 11.88 2.41
C ILE A 167 6.17 13.12 3.14
N ASP A 168 5.37 13.69 4.04
CA ASP A 168 5.75 14.85 4.85
C ASP A 168 6.95 14.57 5.77
N ALA A 169 7.09 13.33 6.23
CA ALA A 169 8.24 12.86 7.01
C ALA A 169 9.48 12.50 6.15
N GLY A 170 9.42 12.68 4.82
CA GLY A 170 10.51 12.37 3.89
C GLY A 170 10.62 10.91 3.48
N ILE A 171 9.61 10.08 3.80
CA ILE A 171 9.57 8.68 3.37
C ILE A 171 9.16 8.60 1.90
N ILE A 172 9.89 7.84 1.10
CA ILE A 172 9.56 7.63 -0.32
C ILE A 172 8.34 6.72 -0.42
N VAL A 173 7.23 7.26 -0.93
CA VAL A 173 6.00 6.51 -1.15
C VAL A 173 5.88 6.10 -2.61
N GLN A 174 5.65 4.82 -2.85
CA GLN A 174 5.37 4.26 -4.17
C GLN A 174 4.07 3.45 -4.12
N VAL A 175 3.25 3.55 -5.16
CA VAL A 175 2.00 2.81 -5.29
C VAL A 175 2.00 2.05 -6.61
N ALA A 176 1.46 0.84 -6.62
CA ALA A 176 1.32 0.05 -7.85
C ALA A 176 0.55 0.84 -8.91
N LEU A 177 1.05 0.87 -10.14
CA LEU A 177 0.46 1.68 -11.23
C LEU A 177 -0.95 1.27 -11.62
N THR A 178 -1.37 0.06 -11.24
CA THR A 178 -2.72 -0.44 -11.47
C THR A 178 -3.67 -0.23 -10.29
N SER A 179 -3.22 0.48 -9.24
CA SER A 179 -4.03 0.80 -8.06
C SER A 179 -4.69 2.17 -8.18
N GLY A 180 -5.94 2.27 -7.71
CA GLY A 180 -6.63 3.55 -7.57
C GLY A 180 -6.11 4.42 -6.41
N LEU A 181 -5.23 3.89 -5.55
CA LEU A 181 -4.66 4.65 -4.43
C LEU A 181 -3.75 5.77 -4.95
N LEU A 182 -3.95 6.99 -4.46
CA LEU A 182 -3.29 8.21 -4.96
C LEU A 182 -3.47 8.41 -6.48
N ASP A 183 -4.57 7.91 -7.03
CA ASP A 183 -4.84 7.92 -8.49
C ASP A 183 -3.67 7.37 -9.32
N ALA A 184 -2.99 6.33 -8.81
CA ALA A 184 -1.80 5.79 -9.48
C ALA A 184 -2.12 5.21 -10.87
N ASP A 185 -3.35 4.71 -11.07
CA ASP A 185 -3.88 4.20 -12.34
C ASP A 185 -4.37 5.29 -13.31
N VAL A 186 -4.45 6.54 -12.85
CA VAL A 186 -4.82 7.67 -13.70
C VAL A 186 -3.62 8.11 -14.54
N PRO A 187 -3.80 8.39 -15.84
CA PRO A 187 -2.73 8.91 -16.70
C PRO A 187 -2.12 10.20 -16.13
N ILE A 188 -0.80 10.34 -16.24
CA ILE A 188 -0.07 11.48 -15.67
C ILE A 188 -0.58 12.83 -16.18
N GLN A 189 -1.07 12.87 -17.43
CA GLN A 189 -1.63 14.07 -18.05
C GLN A 189 -2.96 14.49 -17.41
N GLU A 190 -3.66 13.58 -16.73
CA GLU A 190 -4.96 13.82 -16.12
C GLU A 190 -4.88 14.16 -14.63
N LYS A 191 -3.71 14.04 -14.01
CA LYS A 191 -3.52 14.23 -12.56
C LYS A 191 -3.67 15.68 -12.08
N LEU A 192 -3.44 16.64 -12.95
CA LEU A 192 -3.59 18.06 -12.62
C LEU A 192 -4.95 18.59 -13.10
N TYR A 193 -5.94 18.61 -12.21
CA TYR A 193 -7.28 19.05 -12.53
C TYR A 193 -7.29 20.48 -13.12
N GLY A 194 -8.00 20.64 -14.24
CA GLY A 194 -8.05 21.89 -15.01
C GLY A 194 -6.93 21.95 -16.05
N TYR A 195 -5.69 21.72 -15.67
CA TYR A 195 -4.55 21.74 -16.59
C TYR A 195 -4.55 20.57 -17.60
N HIS A 196 -5.16 19.45 -17.24
CA HIS A 196 -5.33 18.30 -18.13
C HIS A 196 -6.20 18.57 -19.37
N ARG A 197 -6.97 19.69 -19.37
CA ARG A 197 -7.84 20.09 -20.48
C ARG A 197 -7.16 21.00 -21.50
N LEU A 198 -5.92 21.37 -21.24
CA LEU A 198 -5.14 22.13 -22.21
C LEU A 198 -4.72 21.22 -23.38
N GLU A 199 -4.52 21.78 -24.57
CA GLU A 199 -4.03 21.06 -25.74
C GLU A 199 -2.67 20.39 -25.45
N ASP A 200 -1.83 21.07 -24.68
CA ASP A 200 -0.55 20.56 -24.18
C ASP A 200 -0.59 20.64 -22.64
N PRO A 201 -1.03 19.54 -21.93
CA PRO A 201 -1.26 19.58 -20.50
C PRO A 201 0.03 19.70 -19.70
N TYR A 202 -0.06 20.30 -18.52
CA TYR A 202 1.03 20.23 -17.55
C TYR A 202 1.02 18.88 -16.83
N VAL A 203 2.21 18.40 -16.56
CA VAL A 203 2.43 17.12 -15.84
C VAL A 203 3.48 17.31 -14.75
N THR A 204 3.40 16.45 -13.73
CA THR A 204 4.41 16.33 -12.68
C THR A 204 5.19 15.04 -12.83
N TYR A 205 6.49 15.09 -12.66
CA TYR A 205 7.35 13.91 -12.64
C TYR A 205 8.53 14.10 -11.68
N MET A 206 9.14 12.99 -11.29
CA MET A 206 10.33 13.00 -10.43
C MET A 206 11.59 12.90 -11.32
N GLU A 207 12.53 13.80 -11.10
CA GLU A 207 13.86 13.75 -11.71
C GLU A 207 14.92 13.87 -10.62
N LYS A 208 15.71 12.81 -10.41
CA LYS A 208 16.77 12.78 -9.38
C LYS A 208 16.27 13.23 -7.99
N ASP A 209 15.13 12.71 -7.58
CA ASP A 209 14.45 13.02 -6.31
C ASP A 209 13.88 14.45 -6.18
N GLU A 210 13.86 15.22 -7.27
CA GLU A 210 13.19 16.53 -7.34
C GLU A 210 11.87 16.44 -8.11
N LEU A 211 10.83 17.06 -7.59
CA LEU A 211 9.56 17.21 -8.29
C LEU A 211 9.70 18.28 -9.37
N LYS A 212 9.41 17.91 -10.61
CA LYS A 212 9.37 18.82 -11.76
C LYS A 212 7.95 18.99 -12.26
N ILE A 213 7.65 20.18 -12.76
CA ILE A 213 6.39 20.50 -13.45
C ILE A 213 6.74 21.11 -14.80
N CYS A 214 6.22 20.53 -15.88
CA CYS A 214 6.44 21.02 -17.24
C CYS A 214 5.25 20.67 -18.13
N LYS A 215 5.27 21.12 -19.36
CA LYS A 215 4.31 20.69 -20.39
C LYS A 215 4.61 19.28 -20.84
N TRP A 216 3.58 18.53 -21.20
CA TRP A 216 3.72 17.16 -21.68
C TRP A 216 4.64 17.03 -22.89
N SER A 217 4.57 17.99 -23.81
CA SER A 217 5.45 18.05 -24.98
C SER A 217 6.93 18.22 -24.66
N GLU A 218 7.26 18.74 -23.47
CA GLU A 218 8.62 18.96 -23.00
C GLU A 218 9.21 17.76 -22.29
N VAL A 219 8.35 16.79 -21.90
CA VAL A 219 8.78 15.57 -21.22
C VAL A 219 9.37 14.63 -22.27
N GLU A 220 10.65 14.30 -22.13
CA GLU A 220 11.21 13.19 -22.88
C GLU A 220 10.50 11.89 -22.47
N LYS A 221 9.94 11.15 -23.43
CA LYS A 221 9.11 9.94 -23.18
C LYS A 221 9.78 8.90 -22.28
N GLN A 222 11.10 8.90 -22.20
CA GLN A 222 11.89 8.02 -21.34
C GLN A 222 12.00 8.50 -19.88
N GLN A 223 11.66 9.77 -19.61
CA GLN A 223 11.80 10.38 -18.27
C GLN A 223 10.46 10.50 -17.52
N ALA A 224 9.34 10.39 -18.21
CA ALA A 224 8.02 10.42 -17.60
C ALA A 224 7.72 9.10 -16.88
N ILE A 225 8.37 8.89 -15.76
CA ILE A 225 8.00 7.82 -14.83
C ILE A 225 6.88 8.39 -13.98
N PRO A 226 5.64 7.89 -14.08
CA PRO A 226 4.57 8.28 -13.18
C PRO A 226 5.03 8.11 -11.73
N MET A 227 4.48 8.88 -10.78
CA MET A 227 4.68 8.65 -9.34
C MET A 227 4.09 7.27 -8.95
N GLY A 228 4.62 6.23 -9.51
CA GLY A 228 4.24 4.88 -9.33
C GLY A 228 5.43 3.98 -9.55
N LEU A 229 5.30 2.75 -9.15
CA LEU A 229 6.37 1.77 -9.27
C LEU A 229 6.85 1.65 -10.71
N VAL A 230 8.15 1.81 -10.89
CA VAL A 230 8.83 1.60 -12.17
C VAL A 230 8.56 0.17 -12.64
N GLY A 231 8.04 -0.01 -13.83
CA GLY A 231 7.83 -1.34 -14.39
C GLY A 231 6.78 -1.46 -15.47
N ARG A 232 6.10 -0.38 -15.85
CA ARG A 232 5.35 -0.36 -17.10
C ARG A 232 6.31 -0.16 -18.26
N HIS A 233 6.33 -1.12 -19.16
CA HIS A 233 6.85 -0.89 -20.48
C HIS A 233 5.97 0.14 -21.20
N ASP A 234 6.57 1.11 -21.88
CA ASP A 234 5.89 2.18 -22.61
C ASP A 234 4.79 1.68 -23.57
N GLU A 235 4.88 0.45 -24.05
CA GLU A 235 3.89 -0.21 -24.90
C GLU A 235 2.52 -0.39 -24.23
N GLN A 236 2.47 -0.55 -22.90
CA GLN A 236 1.19 -0.73 -22.19
C GLN A 236 0.45 0.60 -21.91
N VAL A 237 1.17 1.70 -21.88
CA VAL A 237 0.57 3.04 -21.70
C VAL A 237 -0.13 3.49 -22.99
N GLN A 238 0.34 3.05 -24.17
CA GLN A 238 -0.26 3.40 -25.47
C GLN A 238 -1.56 2.63 -25.75
N GLU A 239 -1.71 1.40 -25.22
CA GLU A 239 -2.95 0.62 -25.37
C GLU A 239 -4.07 1.01 -24.41
N ALA A 240 -3.76 1.76 -23.36
CA ALA A 240 -4.74 2.20 -22.36
C ALA A 240 -5.44 3.53 -22.71
N VAL A 241 -5.25 4.09 -23.89
CA VAL A 241 -6.08 5.18 -24.41
C VAL A 241 -7.42 4.57 -24.83
N VAL A 242 -8.26 4.32 -23.83
CA VAL A 242 -9.68 4.01 -24.05
C VAL A 242 -10.29 5.25 -24.70
N GLU A 243 -10.85 5.09 -25.91
CA GLU A 243 -11.65 6.13 -26.55
C GLU A 243 -12.66 6.72 -25.56
N PRO A 244 -12.79 8.06 -25.49
CA PRO A 244 -13.74 8.68 -24.58
C PRO A 244 -15.14 8.15 -24.89
N LYS A 245 -15.80 7.53 -23.92
CA LYS A 245 -17.19 7.15 -24.05
C LYS A 245 -17.98 8.42 -24.32
N LYS A 246 -18.56 8.53 -25.50
CA LYS A 246 -19.60 9.53 -25.81
C LYS A 246 -20.78 9.22 -24.91
N TYR A 247 -21.09 10.12 -23.99
CA TYR A 247 -22.35 10.14 -23.25
C TYR A 247 -23.45 10.73 -24.12
#